data_7d0a0b2c76da6915167286b2dd099232
#
_entry.id   7d0a0b2c76da6915167286b2dd099232
#
_cell.length_a   1.000
_cell.length_b   1.000
_cell.length_c   1.000
_cell.angle_alpha   90.00
_cell.angle_beta   90.00
_cell.angle_gamma   90.00
#
_symmetry.space_group_name_H-M   'P 1'
#
loop_
_entity.id
_entity.type
_entity.pdbx_description
1 polymer ?
#
loop_
_entity_poly.entity_id
_entity_poly.type
_entity_poly.pdbx_seq_one_letter_code
_entity_poly.pdbx_strand_id
1 'polypeptide(L)'
;MSMLIEVWGDYACFTRPEMKTERVSYDMITPSAARGLVEAIYWHPGLRYTIDAIYLLKPFGLDPEDEASTKEYTQRPIRFTNIRRNEVKSTLLSSAALSAAKGGTPPVLYTPEDIQQRAAMVLQDVHYVIECHFDLTDKAAPSDNPGKFQDILRRRLRKGQCYHQPCFGCREFPANFREWPGGGIPALKVTQDLGFMLHSLDYSDPANIRSQFFRARLVDGVMECRDVEVFT
;
A
#
# COMPACT_ATOMS: atom_id res chain seq x y z
N MET A 1 14.54 2.12 -15.43
CA MET A 1 14.77 0.66 -15.32
C MET A 1 13.74 0.14 -14.35
N SER A 2 12.83 -0.73 -14.81
CA SER A 2 11.72 -1.22 -14.01
C SER A 2 12.16 -2.27 -12.99
N MET A 3 11.53 -2.30 -11.83
CA MET A 3 11.74 -3.27 -10.77
C MET A 3 10.40 -3.93 -10.43
N LEU A 4 10.45 -5.23 -10.20
CA LEU A 4 9.29 -6.04 -9.83
C LEU A 4 9.43 -6.50 -8.37
N ILE A 5 8.45 -6.12 -7.55
CA ILE A 5 8.43 -6.40 -6.11
C ILE A 5 7.17 -7.21 -5.80
N GLU A 6 7.35 -8.42 -5.34
CA GLU A 6 6.26 -9.27 -4.87
C GLU A 6 5.93 -8.95 -3.42
N VAL A 7 4.62 -8.79 -3.13
CA VAL A 7 4.12 -8.43 -1.81
C VAL A 7 2.86 -9.23 -1.48
N TRP A 8 2.74 -9.73 -0.23
CA TRP A 8 1.59 -10.53 0.19
C TRP A 8 1.32 -10.41 1.69
N GLY A 9 0.10 -10.72 2.08
CA GLY A 9 -0.33 -10.73 3.49
C GLY A 9 -1.76 -11.20 3.65
N ASP A 10 -2.11 -11.54 4.90
CA ASP A 10 -3.41 -12.11 5.24
C ASP A 10 -4.54 -11.07 5.09
N TYR A 11 -4.25 -9.82 5.45
CA TYR A 11 -5.25 -8.72 5.41
C TYR A 11 -4.65 -7.43 4.87
N ALA A 12 -5.53 -6.59 4.27
CA ALA A 12 -5.19 -5.25 3.85
C ALA A 12 -6.37 -4.28 4.02
N CYS A 13 -6.09 -3.00 4.34
CA CYS A 13 -7.09 -1.97 4.39
C CYS A 13 -6.56 -0.66 3.78
N PHE A 14 -6.84 -0.47 2.51
CA PHE A 14 -6.55 0.76 1.78
C PHE A 14 -7.76 1.68 1.91
N THR A 15 -7.86 2.36 3.04
CA THR A 15 -9.06 3.07 3.48
C THR A 15 -9.53 4.10 2.45
N ARG A 16 -10.79 3.98 2.04
CA ARG A 16 -11.47 4.98 1.20
C ARG A 16 -11.59 6.30 1.96
N PRO A 17 -11.30 7.45 1.34
CA PRO A 17 -11.33 8.76 2.03
C PRO A 17 -12.68 9.10 2.66
N GLU A 18 -13.77 8.66 2.04
CA GLU A 18 -15.15 8.86 2.51
C GLU A 18 -15.53 7.99 3.71
N MET A 19 -14.78 6.90 3.97
CA MET A 19 -15.07 5.90 5.01
C MET A 19 -13.97 5.84 6.07
N LYS A 20 -13.70 6.97 6.73
CA LYS A 20 -12.58 7.09 7.69
C LYS A 20 -12.88 6.47 9.06
N THR A 21 -14.13 6.49 9.48
CA THR A 21 -14.54 6.06 10.83
C THR A 21 -14.75 4.55 10.89
N GLU A 22 -15.67 4.03 10.09
CA GLU A 22 -15.84 2.61 9.81
C GLU A 22 -15.07 2.35 8.51
N ARG A 23 -13.85 1.86 8.63
CA ARG A 23 -12.94 1.78 7.48
C ARG A 23 -13.43 0.77 6.45
N VAL A 24 -13.51 1.21 5.21
CA VAL A 24 -13.76 0.34 4.06
C VAL A 24 -12.56 0.43 3.13
N SER A 25 -12.00 -0.72 2.77
CA SER A 25 -10.87 -0.78 1.85
C SER A 25 -11.32 -0.49 0.42
N TYR A 26 -10.42 0.09 -0.38
CA TYR A 26 -10.46 -0.08 -1.84
C TYR A 26 -10.36 -1.56 -2.20
N ASP A 27 -10.78 -1.91 -3.41
CA ASP A 27 -10.83 -3.28 -3.91
C ASP A 27 -9.44 -3.92 -4.08
N MET A 28 -8.39 -3.11 -4.23
CA MET A 28 -6.99 -3.56 -4.23
C MET A 28 -6.07 -2.44 -3.77
N ILE A 29 -4.76 -2.73 -3.72
CA ILE A 29 -3.74 -1.75 -3.35
C ILE A 29 -3.78 -0.55 -4.29
N THR A 30 -3.80 0.67 -3.75
CA THR A 30 -3.73 1.90 -4.53
C THR A 30 -2.28 2.20 -4.95
N PRO A 31 -2.04 2.91 -6.07
CA PRO A 31 -0.68 3.32 -6.45
C PRO A 31 0.02 4.13 -5.35
N SER A 32 -0.72 4.99 -4.65
CA SER A 32 -0.20 5.72 -3.49
C SER A 32 0.27 4.80 -2.36
N ALA A 33 -0.52 3.77 -2.01
CA ALA A 33 -0.16 2.80 -0.99
C ALA A 33 1.01 1.90 -1.43
N ALA A 34 1.03 1.49 -2.70
CA ALA A 34 2.13 0.72 -3.28
C ALA A 34 3.46 1.49 -3.21
N ARG A 35 3.44 2.80 -3.55
CA ARG A 35 4.61 3.66 -3.40
C ARG A 35 5.07 3.74 -1.95
N GLY A 36 4.15 3.98 -1.01
CA GLY A 36 4.49 4.02 0.42
C GLY A 36 5.07 2.71 0.94
N LEU A 37 4.62 1.56 0.42
CA LEU A 37 5.16 0.25 0.75
C LEU A 37 6.61 0.11 0.25
N VAL A 38 6.91 0.50 -0.99
CA VAL A 38 8.28 0.49 -1.54
C VAL A 38 9.18 1.45 -0.78
N GLU A 39 8.71 2.66 -0.44
CA GLU A 39 9.42 3.63 0.38
C GLU A 39 9.72 3.11 1.80
N ALA A 40 8.82 2.31 2.38
CA ALA A 40 9.06 1.67 3.67
C ALA A 40 10.20 0.65 3.62
N ILE A 41 10.42 -0.02 2.48
CA ILE A 41 11.56 -0.92 2.26
C ILE A 41 12.86 -0.11 2.11
N TYR A 42 12.84 0.86 1.20
CA TYR A 42 13.99 1.73 0.98
C TYR A 42 13.58 3.13 0.57
N TRP A 43 13.86 4.10 1.42
CA TRP A 43 13.65 5.51 1.18
C TRP A 43 14.97 6.28 1.19
N HIS A 44 15.09 7.26 0.30
CA HIS A 44 16.19 8.22 0.27
C HIS A 44 15.68 9.56 -0.28
N PRO A 45 16.10 10.73 0.25
CA PRO A 45 15.61 12.03 -0.23
C PRO A 45 15.92 12.28 -1.72
N GLY A 46 16.98 11.66 -2.24
CA GLY A 46 17.37 11.71 -3.64
C GLY A 46 16.56 10.78 -4.56
N LEU A 47 15.56 10.04 -4.06
CA LEU A 47 14.75 9.11 -4.83
C LEU A 47 13.28 9.53 -4.83
N ARG A 48 12.64 9.33 -5.96
CA ARG A 48 11.18 9.37 -6.10
C ARG A 48 10.70 8.15 -6.86
N TYR A 49 9.92 7.31 -6.20
CA TYR A 49 9.33 6.13 -6.82
C TYR A 49 8.07 6.48 -7.60
N THR A 50 7.91 5.85 -8.75
CA THR A 50 6.71 5.85 -9.59
C THR A 50 6.24 4.41 -9.76
N ILE A 51 4.95 4.18 -9.55
CA ILE A 51 4.33 2.88 -9.77
C ILE A 51 3.88 2.81 -11.22
N ASP A 52 4.34 1.80 -11.93
CA ASP A 52 4.06 1.59 -13.34
C ASP A 52 2.83 0.72 -13.56
N ALA A 53 2.79 -0.43 -12.87
CA ALA A 53 1.66 -1.36 -12.92
C ALA A 53 1.57 -2.18 -11.63
N ILE A 54 0.40 -2.71 -11.36
CA ILE A 54 0.15 -3.62 -10.24
C ILE A 54 -0.57 -4.86 -10.76
N TYR A 55 0.02 -6.02 -10.52
CA TYR A 55 -0.49 -7.32 -10.93
C TYR A 55 -1.19 -7.98 -9.76
N LEU A 56 -2.43 -8.42 -9.96
CA LEU A 56 -3.19 -9.19 -8.98
C LEU A 56 -2.93 -10.70 -9.17
N LEU A 57 -2.48 -11.37 -8.12
CA LEU A 57 -2.16 -12.79 -8.14
C LEU A 57 -3.14 -13.58 -7.26
N LYS A 58 -3.13 -14.92 -7.40
CA LYS A 58 -3.72 -15.81 -6.40
C LYS A 58 -3.05 -15.59 -5.05
N PRO A 59 -3.73 -15.92 -3.92
CA PRO A 59 -3.13 -15.88 -2.60
C PRO A 59 -1.76 -16.57 -2.55
N PHE A 60 -0.87 -16.02 -1.79
CA PHE A 60 0.48 -16.55 -1.65
C PHE A 60 0.46 -17.99 -1.10
N GLY A 61 1.28 -18.84 -1.67
CA GLY A 61 1.39 -20.25 -1.27
C GLY A 61 0.43 -21.21 -1.97
N LEU A 62 -0.50 -20.71 -2.78
CA LEU A 62 -1.31 -21.58 -3.66
C LEU A 62 -0.53 -21.92 -4.94
N ASP A 63 -0.71 -23.17 -5.40
CA ASP A 63 -0.11 -23.62 -6.64
C ASP A 63 -0.65 -22.81 -7.84
N PRO A 64 0.22 -22.12 -8.60
CA PRO A 64 -0.19 -21.40 -9.79
C PRO A 64 -0.87 -22.27 -10.84
N GLU A 65 -0.53 -23.56 -10.92
CA GLU A 65 -1.05 -24.51 -11.91
C GLU A 65 -2.36 -25.20 -11.47
N ASP A 66 -2.77 -25.06 -10.20
CA ASP A 66 -4.05 -25.61 -9.73
C ASP A 66 -5.23 -24.90 -10.38
N GLU A 67 -5.89 -25.58 -11.32
CA GLU A 67 -7.04 -25.09 -12.08
C GLU A 67 -8.26 -24.80 -11.19
N ALA A 68 -8.48 -25.59 -10.14
CA ALA A 68 -9.63 -25.42 -9.25
C ALA A 68 -9.52 -24.11 -8.48
N SER A 69 -8.36 -23.86 -7.87
CA SER A 69 -8.10 -22.58 -7.18
C SER A 69 -8.08 -21.42 -8.18
N THR A 70 -7.53 -21.59 -9.38
CA THR A 70 -7.53 -20.56 -10.43
C THR A 70 -8.95 -20.14 -10.78
N LYS A 71 -9.85 -21.10 -10.99
CA LYS A 71 -11.27 -20.83 -11.30
C LYS A 71 -11.96 -20.10 -10.14
N GLU A 72 -11.72 -20.53 -8.91
CA GLU A 72 -12.30 -19.90 -7.72
C GLU A 72 -11.87 -18.44 -7.60
N TYR A 73 -10.56 -18.16 -7.69
CA TYR A 73 -10.03 -16.79 -7.56
C TYR A 73 -10.29 -15.92 -8.80
N THR A 74 -10.52 -16.50 -9.97
CA THR A 74 -11.00 -15.75 -11.14
C THR A 74 -12.48 -15.32 -10.97
N GLN A 75 -13.30 -16.15 -10.34
CA GLN A 75 -14.69 -15.80 -10.05
C GLN A 75 -14.85 -14.81 -8.89
N ARG A 76 -13.95 -14.86 -7.89
CA ARG A 76 -13.92 -13.97 -6.73
C ARG A 76 -12.51 -13.47 -6.46
N PRO A 77 -11.99 -12.60 -7.34
CA PRO A 77 -10.59 -12.16 -7.26
C PRO A 77 -10.33 -11.28 -6.05
N ILE A 78 -11.35 -10.57 -5.59
CA ILE A 78 -11.27 -9.63 -4.49
C ILE A 78 -12.19 -10.14 -3.37
N ARG A 79 -11.58 -10.44 -2.23
CA ARG A 79 -12.28 -10.98 -1.08
C ARG A 79 -12.27 -9.97 0.05
N PHE A 80 -13.45 -9.68 0.58
CA PHE A 80 -13.61 -8.83 1.75
C PHE A 80 -14.03 -9.65 2.96
N THR A 81 -13.55 -9.23 4.13
CA THR A 81 -14.02 -9.71 5.42
C THR A 81 -14.24 -8.54 6.37
N ASN A 82 -15.12 -8.73 7.35
CA ASN A 82 -15.37 -7.75 8.39
C ASN A 82 -14.55 -8.10 9.63
N ILE A 83 -13.78 -7.15 10.11
CA ILE A 83 -13.08 -7.26 11.37
C ILE A 83 -13.57 -6.22 12.37
N ARG A 84 -13.45 -6.54 13.66
CA ARG A 84 -13.66 -5.59 14.75
C ARG A 84 -12.30 -5.20 15.31
N ARG A 85 -12.09 -3.91 15.50
CA ARG A 85 -10.87 -3.37 16.07
C ARG A 85 -11.21 -2.45 17.24
N ASN A 86 -10.36 -2.47 18.24
CA ASN A 86 -10.44 -1.55 19.37
C ASN A 86 -9.54 -0.35 19.09
N GLU A 87 -10.07 0.85 19.24
CA GLU A 87 -9.34 2.11 19.10
C GLU A 87 -9.50 2.94 20.35
N VAL A 88 -8.45 3.67 20.73
CA VAL A 88 -8.60 4.75 21.71
C VAL A 88 -9.35 5.90 21.04
N LYS A 89 -10.30 6.48 21.78
CA LYS A 89 -11.11 7.61 21.29
C LYS A 89 -10.20 8.73 20.76
N SER A 90 -10.38 9.12 19.52
CA SER A 90 -9.51 10.09 18.83
C SER A 90 -9.44 11.46 19.52
N THR A 91 -10.54 11.90 20.15
CA THR A 91 -10.60 13.12 20.92
C THR A 91 -9.63 13.12 22.11
N LEU A 92 -9.48 11.97 22.77
CA LEU A 92 -8.54 11.81 23.88
C LEU A 92 -7.07 11.84 23.41
N LEU A 93 -6.78 11.18 22.28
CA LEU A 93 -5.44 11.22 21.68
C LEU A 93 -5.05 12.63 21.27
N SER A 94 -5.97 13.38 20.66
CA SER A 94 -5.72 14.76 20.24
C SER A 94 -5.49 15.68 21.44
N SER A 95 -6.29 15.54 22.51
CA SER A 95 -6.12 16.33 23.73
C SER A 95 -4.81 16.01 24.45
N ALA A 96 -4.42 14.73 24.52
CA ALA A 96 -3.16 14.30 25.10
C ALA A 96 -1.95 14.85 24.32
N ALA A 97 -1.99 14.76 23.00
CA ALA A 97 -0.95 15.30 22.13
C ALA A 97 -0.81 16.82 22.27
N LEU A 98 -1.93 17.55 22.31
CA LEU A 98 -1.94 19.00 22.50
C LEU A 98 -1.40 19.41 23.88
N SER A 99 -1.75 18.67 24.93
CA SER A 99 -1.23 18.89 26.29
C SER A 99 0.29 18.69 26.33
N ALA A 100 0.78 17.59 25.77
CA ALA A 100 2.22 17.32 25.69
C ALA A 100 2.98 18.38 24.87
N ALA A 101 2.43 18.82 23.75
CA ALA A 101 3.03 19.85 22.90
C ALA A 101 3.14 21.22 23.61
N LYS A 102 2.25 21.51 24.56
CA LYS A 102 2.27 22.71 25.40
C LYS A 102 3.12 22.57 26.67
N GLY A 103 3.85 21.47 26.83
CA GLY A 103 4.67 21.20 28.02
C GLY A 103 3.88 20.78 29.26
N GLY A 104 2.59 20.44 29.09
CA GLY A 104 1.73 19.94 30.15
C GLY A 104 1.86 18.42 30.33
N THR A 105 1.35 17.91 31.45
CA THR A 105 1.24 16.47 31.69
C THR A 105 0.06 15.92 30.89
N PRO A 106 0.24 14.96 29.97
CA PRO A 106 -0.87 14.37 29.25
C PRO A 106 -1.80 13.59 30.20
N PRO A 107 -3.11 13.54 29.94
CA PRO A 107 -4.04 12.77 30.74
C PRO A 107 -3.70 11.29 30.71
N VAL A 108 -3.91 10.60 31.82
CA VAL A 108 -3.82 9.14 31.87
C VAL A 108 -5.01 8.55 31.13
N LEU A 109 -4.74 7.61 30.21
CA LEU A 109 -5.77 6.90 29.46
C LEU A 109 -6.01 5.54 30.11
N TYR A 110 -7.26 5.27 30.46
CA TYR A 110 -7.69 3.96 30.98
C TYR A 110 -8.30 3.15 29.85
N THR A 111 -7.52 2.22 29.29
CA THR A 111 -7.92 1.45 28.10
C THR A 111 -9.32 0.87 28.17
N PRO A 112 -9.80 0.23 29.27
CA PRO A 112 -11.14 -0.33 29.34
C PRO A 112 -12.26 0.71 29.17
N GLU A 113 -12.02 1.95 29.59
CA GLU A 113 -13.04 3.03 29.58
C GLU A 113 -12.92 3.91 28.34
N ASP A 114 -11.71 4.05 27.81
CA ASP A 114 -11.35 4.99 26.76
C ASP A 114 -11.26 4.38 25.37
N ILE A 115 -11.52 3.09 25.23
CA ILE A 115 -11.61 2.42 23.94
C ILE A 115 -13.02 2.46 23.38
N GLN A 116 -13.08 2.36 22.05
CA GLN A 116 -14.30 2.13 21.31
C GLN A 116 -14.07 1.01 20.30
N GLN A 117 -15.09 0.20 20.07
CA GLN A 117 -15.03 -0.82 19.03
C GLN A 117 -15.50 -0.22 17.71
N ARG A 118 -14.73 -0.48 16.65
CA ARG A 118 -15.02 -0.07 15.28
C ARG A 118 -15.02 -1.28 14.36
N ALA A 119 -15.96 -1.32 13.42
CA ALA A 119 -15.91 -2.27 12.33
C ALA A 119 -14.96 -1.78 11.23
N ALA A 120 -14.37 -2.70 10.49
CA ALA A 120 -13.66 -2.40 9.26
C ALA A 120 -13.90 -3.52 8.25
N MET A 121 -14.19 -3.13 7.01
CA MET A 121 -14.23 -4.04 5.86
C MET A 121 -12.85 -4.04 5.21
N VAL A 122 -12.16 -5.16 5.30
CA VAL A 122 -10.77 -5.33 4.87
C VAL A 122 -10.66 -6.38 3.78
N LEU A 123 -9.62 -6.28 2.97
CA LEU A 123 -9.26 -7.32 2.01
C LEU A 123 -8.63 -8.49 2.74
N GLN A 124 -8.82 -9.69 2.21
CA GLN A 124 -8.27 -10.94 2.72
C GLN A 124 -7.39 -11.61 1.66
N ASP A 125 -6.32 -12.30 2.11
CA ASP A 125 -5.42 -13.10 1.29
C ASP A 125 -4.85 -12.33 0.09
N VAL A 126 -4.33 -11.13 0.35
CA VAL A 126 -3.82 -10.25 -0.69
C VAL A 126 -2.45 -10.68 -1.21
N HIS A 127 -2.27 -10.65 -2.54
CA HIS A 127 -1.02 -10.97 -3.19
C HIS A 127 -0.87 -10.18 -4.49
N TYR A 128 0.20 -9.40 -4.58
CA TYR A 128 0.46 -8.52 -5.72
C TYR A 128 1.91 -8.60 -6.17
N VAL A 129 2.14 -8.27 -7.45
CA VAL A 129 3.46 -7.82 -7.91
C VAL A 129 3.33 -6.35 -8.26
N ILE A 130 4.20 -5.53 -7.69
CA ILE A 130 4.29 -4.10 -7.95
C ILE A 130 5.43 -3.88 -8.94
N GLU A 131 5.10 -3.31 -10.10
CA GLU A 131 6.07 -2.81 -11.04
C GLU A 131 6.30 -1.32 -10.78
N CYS A 132 7.55 -0.94 -10.56
CA CYS A 132 7.91 0.44 -10.29
C CYS A 132 9.29 0.80 -10.85
N HIS A 133 9.50 2.07 -11.07
CA HIS A 133 10.81 2.66 -11.30
C HIS A 133 11.05 3.83 -10.34
N PHE A 134 12.24 4.37 -10.35
CA PHE A 134 12.54 5.59 -9.61
C PHE A 134 13.36 6.56 -10.45
N ASP A 135 13.17 7.83 -10.14
CA ASP A 135 13.95 8.95 -10.65
C ASP A 135 14.80 9.57 -9.55
N LEU A 136 15.93 10.16 -9.94
CA LEU A 136 16.72 10.98 -9.04
C LEU A 136 16.06 12.35 -8.88
N THR A 137 15.98 12.82 -7.64
CA THR A 137 15.50 14.16 -7.31
C THR A 137 16.67 15.15 -7.24
N ASP A 138 16.38 16.44 -7.16
CA ASP A 138 17.34 17.52 -6.89
C ASP A 138 18.10 17.38 -5.57
N LYS A 139 17.62 16.52 -4.66
CA LYS A 139 18.25 16.19 -3.36
C LYS A 139 19.24 15.03 -3.44
N ALA A 140 19.46 14.46 -4.62
CA ALA A 140 20.49 13.44 -4.83
C ALA A 140 21.88 14.07 -4.69
N ALA A 141 22.79 13.40 -3.98
CA ALA A 141 24.16 13.86 -3.85
C ALA A 141 24.91 13.65 -5.18
N PRO A 142 25.98 14.43 -5.47
CA PRO A 142 26.79 14.26 -6.71
C PRO A 142 27.38 12.85 -6.88
N SER A 143 27.57 12.11 -5.80
CA SER A 143 28.06 10.72 -5.79
C SER A 143 26.96 9.68 -5.97
N ASP A 144 25.69 10.10 -5.99
CA ASP A 144 24.58 9.20 -6.15
C ASP A 144 24.37 8.87 -7.63
N ASN A 145 24.04 7.62 -7.89
CA ASN A 145 23.69 7.17 -9.23
C ASN A 145 22.58 6.09 -9.16
N PRO A 146 21.82 5.91 -10.23
CA PRO A 146 20.70 4.95 -10.25
C PRO A 146 21.13 3.51 -9.93
N GLY A 147 22.31 3.07 -10.39
CA GLY A 147 22.81 1.72 -10.14
C GLY A 147 23.02 1.45 -8.65
N LYS A 148 23.64 2.39 -7.92
CA LYS A 148 23.83 2.31 -6.46
C LYS A 148 22.50 2.09 -5.73
N PHE A 149 21.49 2.88 -6.06
CA PHE A 149 20.19 2.80 -5.42
C PHE A 149 19.45 1.50 -5.75
N GLN A 150 19.53 1.07 -7.02
CA GLN A 150 18.97 -0.19 -7.47
C GLN A 150 19.59 -1.39 -6.73
N ASP A 151 20.91 -1.42 -6.59
CA ASP A 151 21.62 -2.48 -5.88
C ASP A 151 21.25 -2.51 -4.40
N ILE A 152 21.09 -1.34 -3.76
CA ILE A 152 20.65 -1.27 -2.37
C ILE A 152 19.23 -1.83 -2.22
N LEU A 153 18.29 -1.41 -3.08
CA LEU A 153 16.92 -1.89 -3.03
C LEU A 153 16.84 -3.40 -3.27
N ARG A 154 17.50 -3.92 -4.31
CA ARG A 154 17.57 -5.37 -4.60
C ARG A 154 18.14 -6.17 -3.43
N ARG A 155 19.24 -5.68 -2.83
CA ARG A 155 19.84 -6.33 -1.65
C ARG A 155 18.86 -6.39 -0.49
N ARG A 156 18.10 -5.32 -0.23
CA ARG A 156 17.07 -5.29 0.82
C ARG A 156 15.95 -6.26 0.54
N LEU A 157 15.42 -6.28 -0.68
CA LEU A 157 14.36 -7.20 -1.10
C LEU A 157 14.78 -8.67 -0.91
N ARG A 158 16.02 -9.03 -1.31
CA ARG A 158 16.54 -10.40 -1.17
C ARG A 158 16.80 -10.82 0.28
N LYS A 159 17.08 -9.86 1.16
CA LYS A 159 17.39 -10.12 2.57
C LYS A 159 16.20 -9.86 3.50
N GLY A 160 15.05 -9.46 2.99
CA GLY A 160 13.90 -9.06 3.79
C GLY A 160 14.18 -7.85 4.69
N GLN A 161 15.08 -6.95 4.28
CA GLN A 161 15.46 -5.77 5.06
C GLN A 161 14.59 -4.56 4.67
N CYS A 162 14.10 -3.83 5.64
CA CYS A 162 13.31 -2.62 5.42
C CYS A 162 13.74 -1.51 6.38
N TYR A 163 13.42 -0.28 6.02
CA TYR A 163 13.61 0.89 6.89
C TYR A 163 12.51 0.93 7.97
N HIS A 164 11.27 0.74 7.55
CA HIS A 164 10.10 0.52 8.39
C HIS A 164 9.42 -0.78 7.94
N GLN A 165 8.75 -1.48 8.86
CA GLN A 165 7.93 -2.62 8.47
C GLN A 165 6.86 -2.17 7.48
N PRO A 166 6.88 -2.66 6.22
CA PRO A 166 5.84 -2.35 5.26
C PRO A 166 4.49 -2.86 5.74
N CYS A 167 3.43 -2.13 5.43
CA CYS A 167 2.07 -2.52 5.78
C CYS A 167 1.10 -2.26 4.63
N PHE A 168 0.02 -3.02 4.60
CA PHE A 168 -1.06 -2.90 3.63
C PHE A 168 -2.10 -1.86 4.09
N GLY A 169 -1.72 -0.58 4.00
CA GLY A 169 -2.55 0.58 4.32
C GLY A 169 -2.62 0.90 5.81
N CYS A 170 -2.79 -0.06 6.67
CA CYS A 170 -2.84 0.10 8.12
C CYS A 170 -1.71 -0.69 8.79
N ARG A 171 -1.15 -0.17 9.88
CA ARG A 171 0.00 -0.78 10.59
C ARG A 171 -0.31 -2.16 11.16
N GLU A 172 -1.56 -2.45 11.44
CA GLU A 172 -2.04 -3.75 11.91
C GLU A 172 -1.97 -4.86 10.84
N PHE A 173 -1.74 -4.51 9.56
CA PHE A 173 -1.64 -5.46 8.44
C PHE A 173 -0.25 -5.43 7.84
N PRO A 174 0.70 -6.18 8.40
CA PRO A 174 2.07 -6.23 7.89
C PRO A 174 2.10 -6.83 6.48
N ALA A 175 2.97 -6.28 5.63
CA ALA A 175 3.23 -6.80 4.31
C ALA A 175 4.54 -7.61 4.31
N ASN A 176 4.48 -8.83 3.78
CA ASN A 176 5.66 -9.57 3.37
C ASN A 176 6.09 -9.09 1.99
N PHE A 177 7.37 -9.19 1.69
CA PHE A 177 7.90 -8.71 0.41
C PHE A 177 9.17 -9.46 -0.01
N ARG A 178 9.41 -9.52 -1.32
CA ARG A 178 10.67 -9.96 -1.92
C ARG A 178 10.83 -9.42 -3.33
N GLU A 179 12.04 -9.52 -3.89
CA GLU A 179 12.25 -9.32 -5.32
C GLU A 179 11.51 -10.41 -6.10
N TRP A 180 10.80 -10.03 -7.18
CA TRP A 180 10.19 -11.02 -8.05
C TRP A 180 11.27 -11.94 -8.63
N PRO A 181 11.12 -13.26 -8.56
CA PRO A 181 12.21 -14.19 -8.94
C PRO A 181 12.51 -14.23 -10.43
N GLY A 182 11.75 -13.52 -11.24
CA GLY A 182 11.85 -13.54 -12.70
C GLY A 182 10.81 -14.45 -13.37
N GLY A 183 10.82 -14.48 -14.70
CA GLY A 183 9.79 -15.17 -15.48
C GLY A 183 8.52 -14.37 -15.69
N GLY A 184 7.50 -14.99 -16.28
CA GLY A 184 6.17 -14.39 -16.47
C GLY A 184 5.46 -14.18 -15.13
N ILE A 185 4.68 -13.11 -15.00
CA ILE A 185 3.84 -12.86 -13.83
C ILE A 185 2.50 -13.57 -14.02
N PRO A 186 2.12 -14.54 -13.16
CA PRO A 186 0.88 -15.30 -13.29
C PRO A 186 -0.32 -14.50 -12.77
N ALA A 187 -0.58 -13.34 -13.39
CA ALA A 187 -1.71 -12.50 -13.04
C ALA A 187 -3.05 -13.24 -13.28
N LEU A 188 -4.01 -13.01 -12.38
CA LEU A 188 -5.37 -13.55 -12.53
C LEU A 188 -6.02 -12.99 -13.80
N LYS A 189 -6.64 -13.83 -14.59
CA LYS A 189 -7.34 -13.42 -15.83
C LYS A 189 -8.71 -12.80 -15.52
N VAL A 190 -8.66 -11.62 -14.92
CA VAL A 190 -9.84 -10.87 -14.47
C VAL A 190 -9.82 -9.47 -15.04
N THR A 191 -10.97 -9.05 -15.59
CA THR A 191 -11.17 -7.67 -16.05
C THR A 191 -12.33 -7.05 -15.27
N GLN A 192 -12.06 -5.94 -14.56
CA GLN A 192 -13.03 -5.29 -13.69
C GLN A 192 -12.78 -3.78 -13.64
N ASP A 193 -13.83 -2.98 -13.64
CA ASP A 193 -13.77 -1.54 -13.32
C ASP A 193 -13.73 -1.39 -11.79
N LEU A 194 -12.68 -0.77 -11.28
CA LEU A 194 -12.46 -0.55 -9.85
C LEU A 194 -12.95 0.83 -9.39
N GLY A 195 -13.45 1.64 -10.32
CA GLY A 195 -13.91 2.99 -10.05
C GLY A 195 -12.78 3.99 -9.78
N PHE A 196 -13.11 5.10 -9.14
CA PHE A 196 -12.11 6.10 -8.77
C PHE A 196 -11.29 5.65 -7.58
N MET A 197 -9.97 5.71 -7.74
CA MET A 197 -8.99 5.27 -6.74
C MET A 197 -7.92 6.35 -6.53
N LEU A 198 -7.39 6.44 -5.31
CA LEU A 198 -6.31 7.38 -4.99
C LEU A 198 -5.03 6.98 -5.72
N HIS A 199 -4.61 7.84 -6.65
CA HIS A 199 -3.36 7.67 -7.40
C HIS A 199 -2.17 8.14 -6.57
N SER A 200 -2.20 9.40 -6.14
CA SER A 200 -1.08 10.05 -5.44
C SER A 200 -1.58 11.24 -4.62
N LEU A 201 -0.66 11.78 -3.82
CA LEU A 201 -0.83 13.06 -3.17
C LEU A 201 0.12 14.05 -3.82
N ASP A 202 -0.41 15.21 -4.20
CA ASP A 202 0.37 16.32 -4.72
C ASP A 202 0.88 17.17 -3.54
N TYR A 203 2.19 17.19 -3.38
CA TYR A 203 2.92 17.95 -2.36
C TYR A 203 3.58 19.21 -2.93
N SER A 204 3.22 19.65 -4.13
CA SER A 204 3.79 20.86 -4.75
C SER A 204 3.54 22.11 -3.91
N ASP A 205 2.40 22.17 -3.24
CA ASP A 205 2.08 23.17 -2.22
C ASP A 205 1.93 22.49 -0.84
N PRO A 206 2.94 22.58 0.05
CA PRO A 206 2.87 21.98 1.38
C PRO A 206 1.72 22.50 2.26
N ALA A 207 1.21 23.71 1.98
CA ALA A 207 0.08 24.30 2.70
C ALA A 207 -1.27 23.75 2.21
N ASN A 208 -1.31 23.17 1.00
CA ASN A 208 -2.53 22.68 0.37
C ASN A 208 -2.27 21.37 -0.38
N ILE A 209 -2.05 20.29 0.35
CA ILE A 209 -1.83 18.96 -0.19
C ILE A 209 -3.14 18.46 -0.83
N ARG A 210 -3.10 18.13 -2.13
CA ARG A 210 -4.25 17.67 -2.90
C ARG A 210 -4.19 16.19 -3.17
N SER A 211 -5.33 15.54 -3.01
CA SER A 211 -5.48 14.14 -3.40
C SER A 211 -5.73 14.04 -4.90
N GLN A 212 -4.99 13.20 -5.56
CA GLN A 212 -5.11 12.93 -6.99
C GLN A 212 -5.73 11.55 -7.18
N PHE A 213 -6.80 11.48 -7.97
CA PHE A 213 -7.55 10.26 -8.25
C PHE A 213 -7.44 9.89 -9.71
N PHE A 214 -7.64 8.63 -10.02
CA PHE A 214 -7.75 8.13 -11.40
C PHE A 214 -8.84 7.06 -11.49
N ARG A 215 -9.34 6.80 -12.68
CA ARG A 215 -10.28 5.71 -12.90
C ARG A 215 -9.50 4.42 -13.08
N ALA A 216 -9.45 3.63 -12.01
CA ALA A 216 -8.73 2.38 -11.97
C ALA A 216 -9.49 1.27 -12.70
N ARG A 217 -8.78 0.49 -13.52
CA ARG A 217 -9.31 -0.69 -14.20
C ARG A 217 -8.31 -1.82 -14.06
N LEU A 218 -8.83 -2.99 -13.79
CA LEU A 218 -8.09 -4.24 -13.85
C LEU A 218 -8.37 -4.87 -15.21
N VAL A 219 -7.34 -5.11 -16.01
CA VAL A 219 -7.44 -5.77 -17.31
C VAL A 219 -6.53 -6.99 -17.30
N ASP A 220 -7.10 -8.17 -17.44
CA ASP A 220 -6.36 -9.45 -17.34
C ASP A 220 -5.47 -9.54 -16.08
N GLY A 221 -5.99 -9.00 -14.96
CA GLY A 221 -5.30 -9.01 -13.68
C GLY A 221 -4.22 -7.93 -13.51
N VAL A 222 -4.12 -7.00 -14.45
CA VAL A 222 -3.15 -5.90 -14.41
C VAL A 222 -3.87 -4.57 -14.26
N MET A 223 -3.45 -3.77 -13.30
CA MET A 223 -3.84 -2.38 -13.16
C MET A 223 -2.68 -1.50 -13.61
N GLU A 224 -2.83 -0.88 -14.77
CA GLU A 224 -1.88 0.11 -15.28
C GLU A 224 -1.99 1.40 -14.47
N CYS A 225 -0.84 1.94 -14.09
CA CYS A 225 -0.74 3.18 -13.30
C CYS A 225 0.06 4.26 -14.02
N ARG A 226 0.75 3.90 -15.13
CA ARG A 226 1.53 4.80 -15.96
C ARG A 226 0.62 5.51 -16.96
N ASP A 227 0.89 6.79 -17.21
CA ASP A 227 0.22 7.59 -18.25
C ASP A 227 -1.32 7.63 -18.14
N VAL A 228 -1.83 7.46 -16.90
CA VAL A 228 -3.27 7.53 -16.63
C VAL A 228 -3.72 8.98 -16.43
N GLU A 229 -4.95 9.27 -16.82
CA GLU A 229 -5.57 10.57 -16.56
C GLU A 229 -5.84 10.72 -15.05
N VAL A 230 -5.33 11.80 -14.47
CA VAL A 230 -5.41 12.09 -13.04
C VAL A 230 -6.32 13.29 -12.79
N PHE A 231 -7.25 13.14 -11.86
CA PHE A 231 -8.23 14.13 -11.43
C PHE A 231 -7.91 14.64 -10.01
N THR A 232 -8.11 15.92 -9.75
CA THR A 232 -7.93 16.58 -8.44
C THR A 232 -9.26 17.04 -7.85
#